data_2a2a3b1e9e0d4b8ca3027776c0071a71
#
_entry.id   2a2a3b1e9e0d4b8ca3027776c0071a71
#
_cell.length_a   1.000
_cell.length_b   1.000
_cell.length_c   1.000
_cell.angle_alpha   90.00
_cell.angle_beta   90.00
_cell.angle_gamma   90.00
#
_symmetry.space_group_name_H-M   'P 1'
#
loop_
_entity.id
_entity.type
_entity.pdbx_description
1 polymer ?
#
loop_
_entity_poly.entity_id
_entity_poly.type
_entity_poly.pdbx_seq_one_letter_code
_entity_poly.pdbx_strand_id
1 'polypeptide(L)'
;MQNPVFKLEKVVRSKSEEEMQDFEGPLDLILYLLGKNKMEIQDISISLICDQYMAWLARRQEMDLEVASEFVTMASQLVYIKTRMLLSIEDEEAQ
;
A
#
# COMPACT_ATOMS: atom_id res chain seq x y z
N MET A 1 -6.04 -28.61 8.51
CA MET A 1 -6.38 -27.34 9.12
C MET A 1 -5.76 -26.18 8.35
N GLN A 2 -6.51 -25.13 8.20
CA GLN A 2 -6.02 -24.00 7.42
C GLN A 2 -5.09 -23.13 8.23
N ASN A 3 -4.07 -22.65 7.56
CA ASN A 3 -3.17 -21.67 8.10
C ASN A 3 -3.94 -20.37 8.32
N PRO A 4 -3.88 -19.76 9.48
CA PRO A 4 -4.59 -18.50 9.72
C PRO A 4 -4.22 -17.41 8.74
N VAL A 5 -2.96 -17.35 8.34
CA VAL A 5 -2.51 -16.36 7.35
C VAL A 5 -3.17 -16.63 6.00
N PHE A 6 -3.23 -17.88 5.60
CA PHE A 6 -3.84 -18.24 4.35
C PHE A 6 -5.34 -17.90 4.35
N LYS A 7 -6.01 -18.18 5.44
CA LYS A 7 -7.42 -17.88 5.56
C LYS A 7 -7.68 -16.38 5.49
N LEU A 8 -6.85 -15.62 6.16
CA LEU A 8 -6.97 -14.16 6.14
C LEU A 8 -6.75 -13.62 4.75
N GLU A 9 -5.72 -14.12 4.08
CA GLU A 9 -5.39 -13.69 2.73
C GLU A 9 -6.53 -13.98 1.78
N LYS A 10 -7.14 -15.14 1.89
CA LYS A 10 -8.25 -15.51 1.03
C LYS A 10 -9.46 -14.60 1.28
N VAL A 11 -9.76 -14.32 2.52
CA VAL A 11 -10.87 -13.45 2.85
C VAL A 11 -10.63 -12.05 2.32
N VAL A 12 -9.44 -11.52 2.52
CA VAL A 12 -9.12 -10.17 2.05
C VAL A 12 -9.17 -10.12 0.53
N ARG A 13 -8.66 -11.16 -0.12
CA ARG A 13 -8.66 -11.19 -1.58
C ARG A 13 -10.07 -11.20 -2.14
N SER A 14 -10.98 -11.95 -1.52
CA SER A 14 -12.34 -12.01 -2.01
C SER A 14 -13.09 -10.71 -1.74
N LYS A 15 -12.68 -9.99 -0.71
CA LYS A 15 -13.30 -8.71 -0.39
C LYS A 15 -12.68 -7.54 -1.12
N SER A 16 -11.42 -7.65 -1.49
CA SER A 16 -10.66 -6.51 -1.98
C SER A 16 -11.29 -5.84 -3.19
N GLU A 17 -11.99 -6.58 -4.02
CA GLU A 17 -12.61 -6.02 -5.20
C GLU A 17 -13.92 -5.32 -4.90
N GLU A 18 -14.63 -5.77 -3.90
CA GLU A 18 -15.94 -5.24 -3.58
C GLU A 18 -15.93 -4.32 -2.37
N GLU A 19 -14.98 -4.54 -1.48
CA GLU A 19 -15.01 -3.89 -0.19
C GLU A 19 -13.71 -3.18 0.15
N MET A 20 -13.11 -2.55 -0.85
CA MET A 20 -11.92 -1.75 -0.57
C MET A 20 -12.24 -0.58 0.34
N GLN A 21 -13.49 -0.17 0.34
CA GLN A 21 -13.95 0.86 1.26
C GLN A 21 -14.06 0.35 2.69
N ASP A 22 -13.87 -0.94 2.90
CA ASP A 22 -13.83 -1.49 4.25
C ASP A 22 -12.54 -1.13 4.96
N PHE A 23 -11.54 -0.69 4.22
CA PHE A 23 -10.37 -0.11 4.86
C PHE A 23 -10.76 1.21 5.49
N GLU A 24 -10.38 1.40 6.75
CA GLU A 24 -10.73 2.62 7.45
C GLU A 24 -10.03 3.85 6.90
N GLY A 25 -8.93 3.63 6.21
CA GLY A 25 -8.18 4.72 5.61
C GLY A 25 -6.94 4.18 4.95
N PRO A 26 -6.12 5.09 4.40
CA PRO A 26 -4.93 4.66 3.67
C PRO A 26 -3.91 3.92 4.53
N LEU A 27 -3.82 4.24 5.81
CA LEU A 27 -2.90 3.50 6.68
C LEU A 27 -3.33 2.05 6.85
N ASP A 28 -4.63 1.81 6.91
CA ASP A 28 -5.15 0.46 7.03
C ASP A 28 -4.78 -0.35 5.77
N LEU A 29 -4.88 0.27 4.61
CA LEU A 29 -4.46 -0.37 3.38
C LEU A 29 -2.96 -0.67 3.38
N ILE A 30 -2.16 0.26 3.86
CA ILE A 30 -0.71 0.05 3.91
C ILE A 30 -0.39 -1.11 4.85
N LEU A 31 -1.05 -1.18 5.99
CA LEU A 31 -0.84 -2.30 6.90
C LEU A 31 -1.19 -3.62 6.25
N TYR A 32 -2.27 -3.64 5.49
CA TYR A 32 -2.64 -4.83 4.73
C TYR A 32 -1.56 -5.22 3.73
N LEU A 33 -1.01 -4.24 3.01
CA LEU A 33 0.04 -4.52 2.03
C LEU A 33 1.31 -5.01 2.69
N LEU A 34 1.66 -4.48 3.85
CA LEU A 34 2.82 -4.97 4.60
C LEU A 34 2.63 -6.43 4.99
N GLY A 35 1.45 -6.77 5.48
CA GLY A 35 1.16 -8.14 5.85
C GLY A 35 1.16 -9.07 4.65
N LYS A 36 0.59 -8.61 3.54
CA LYS A 36 0.55 -9.40 2.32
C LYS A 36 1.95 -9.73 1.82
N ASN A 37 2.87 -8.81 1.96
CA ASN A 37 4.24 -8.98 1.49
C ASN A 37 5.16 -9.50 2.58
N LYS A 38 4.62 -9.81 3.75
CA LYS A 38 5.38 -10.35 4.87
C LYS A 38 6.53 -9.44 5.26
N MET A 39 6.29 -8.15 5.22
CA MET A 39 7.28 -7.16 5.60
C MET A 39 7.11 -6.75 7.05
N GLU A 40 8.22 -6.53 7.71
CA GLU A 40 8.22 -5.96 9.04
C GLU A 40 8.43 -4.45 8.93
N ILE A 41 7.96 -3.72 9.94
CA ILE A 41 8.01 -2.27 9.89
C ILE A 41 9.42 -1.75 9.72
N GLN A 42 10.41 -2.42 10.31
CA GLN A 42 11.80 -1.97 10.19
C GLN A 42 12.44 -2.33 8.86
N ASP A 43 11.78 -3.16 8.06
CA ASP A 43 12.32 -3.61 6.77
C ASP A 43 11.38 -3.32 5.62
N ILE A 44 10.72 -2.18 5.66
CA ILE A 44 9.76 -1.83 4.63
C ILE A 44 10.48 -1.44 3.34
N SER A 45 10.06 -2.06 2.24
CA SER A 45 10.44 -1.59 0.92
C SER A 45 9.41 -0.56 0.48
N ILE A 46 9.74 0.70 0.62
CA ILE A 46 8.84 1.79 0.25
C ILE A 46 8.50 1.73 -1.23
N SER A 47 9.48 1.36 -2.07
CA SER A 47 9.26 1.29 -3.49
C SER A 47 8.18 0.27 -3.84
N LEU A 48 8.26 -0.92 -3.23
CA LEU A 48 7.27 -1.97 -3.48
C LEU A 48 5.89 -1.59 -2.96
N ILE A 49 5.84 -1.05 -1.75
CA ILE A 49 4.57 -0.65 -1.15
C ILE A 49 3.94 0.48 -1.97
N CYS A 50 4.73 1.43 -2.41
CA CYS A 50 4.22 2.52 -3.24
C CYS A 50 3.63 1.98 -4.54
N ASP A 51 4.35 1.08 -5.20
CA ASP A 51 3.87 0.51 -6.46
C ASP A 51 2.57 -0.26 -6.27
N GLN A 52 2.48 -1.06 -5.22
CA GLN A 52 1.27 -1.83 -4.96
C GLN A 52 0.11 -0.94 -4.53
N TYR A 53 0.41 0.10 -3.76
CA TYR A 53 -0.60 1.06 -3.36
C TYR A 53 -1.19 1.75 -4.59
N MET A 54 -0.34 2.20 -5.50
CA MET A 54 -0.80 2.87 -6.71
C MET A 54 -1.59 1.93 -7.60
N ALA A 55 -1.18 0.67 -7.70
CA ALA A 55 -1.90 -0.31 -8.48
C ALA A 55 -3.30 -0.57 -7.88
N TRP A 56 -3.37 -0.64 -6.57
CA TRP A 56 -4.65 -0.80 -5.88
C TRP A 56 -5.57 0.39 -6.18
N LEU A 57 -5.03 1.59 -6.03
CA LEU A 57 -5.79 2.81 -6.23
C LEU A 57 -6.30 2.90 -7.67
N ALA A 58 -5.49 2.50 -8.64
CA ALA A 58 -5.86 2.56 -10.04
C ALA A 58 -7.04 1.64 -10.40
N ARG A 59 -7.23 0.59 -9.63
CA ARG A 59 -8.35 -0.31 -9.87
C ARG A 59 -9.66 0.22 -9.33
N ARG A 60 -9.60 1.26 -8.52
CA ARG A 60 -10.78 1.81 -7.88
C ARG A 60 -11.21 3.08 -8.57
N GLN A 61 -12.18 2.94 -9.44
CA GLN A 61 -12.70 4.10 -10.16
C GLN A 61 -13.91 4.71 -9.49
N GLU A 62 -14.55 3.98 -8.59
CA GLU A 62 -15.76 4.42 -7.95
C GLU A 62 -15.62 4.58 -6.45
N MET A 63 -14.70 5.39 -6.03
CA MET A 63 -14.57 5.72 -4.62
C MET A 63 -15.34 7.01 -4.34
N ASP A 64 -15.87 7.09 -3.13
CA ASP A 64 -16.41 8.33 -2.63
C ASP A 64 -15.30 9.38 -2.72
N LEU A 65 -15.65 10.57 -3.19
CA LEU A 65 -14.68 11.62 -3.39
C LEU A 65 -13.88 11.93 -2.12
N GLU A 66 -14.57 11.93 -0.99
CA GLU A 66 -13.91 12.21 0.27
C GLU A 66 -12.91 11.14 0.64
N VAL A 67 -13.29 9.88 0.48
CA VAL A 67 -12.40 8.76 0.74
C VAL A 67 -11.24 8.77 -0.25
N ALA A 68 -11.54 9.03 -1.52
CA ALA A 68 -10.51 9.07 -2.54
C ALA A 68 -9.46 10.14 -2.24
N SER A 69 -9.89 11.28 -1.70
CA SER A 69 -8.98 12.36 -1.38
C SER A 69 -7.94 11.93 -0.36
N GLU A 70 -8.36 11.20 0.66
CA GLU A 70 -7.42 10.71 1.67
C GLU A 70 -6.43 9.72 1.07
N PHE A 71 -6.91 8.82 0.22
CA PHE A 71 -6.04 7.83 -0.40
C PHE A 71 -5.06 8.48 -1.37
N VAL A 72 -5.51 9.48 -2.12
CA VAL A 72 -4.63 10.19 -3.05
C VAL A 72 -3.58 10.99 -2.31
N THR A 73 -3.94 11.60 -1.19
CA THR A 73 -2.97 12.32 -0.38
C THR A 73 -1.86 11.39 0.10
N MET A 74 -2.23 10.20 0.57
CA MET A 74 -1.24 9.22 1.00
C MET A 74 -0.39 8.74 -0.16
N ALA A 75 -0.99 8.57 -1.35
CA ALA A 75 -0.24 8.17 -2.53
C ALA A 75 0.85 9.21 -2.84
N SER A 76 0.50 10.48 -2.74
CA SER A 76 1.47 11.54 -2.97
C SER A 76 2.62 11.49 -1.98
N GLN A 77 2.30 11.20 -0.72
CA GLN A 77 3.34 11.07 0.30
C GLN A 77 4.25 9.88 0.03
N LEU A 78 3.67 8.76 -0.40
CA LEU A 78 4.48 7.57 -0.71
C LEU A 78 5.40 7.84 -1.89
N VAL A 79 4.90 8.48 -2.92
CA VAL A 79 5.72 8.83 -4.08
C VAL A 79 6.84 9.78 -3.68
N TYR A 80 6.53 10.74 -2.83
CA TYR A 80 7.53 11.68 -2.33
C TYR A 80 8.65 10.96 -1.58
N ILE A 81 8.27 10.06 -0.66
CA ILE A 81 9.25 9.31 0.12
C ILE A 81 10.10 8.44 -0.79
N LYS A 82 9.46 7.74 -1.73
CA LYS A 82 10.18 6.89 -2.68
C LYS A 82 11.20 7.69 -3.46
N THR A 83 10.78 8.85 -3.97
CA THR A 83 11.66 9.70 -4.75
C THR A 83 12.85 10.19 -3.93
N ARG A 84 12.59 10.61 -2.69
CA ARG A 84 13.65 11.07 -1.82
C ARG A 84 14.65 9.96 -1.53
N MET A 85 14.16 8.76 -1.31
CA MET A 85 15.06 7.63 -1.04
C MET A 85 15.91 7.29 -2.24
N LEU A 86 15.34 7.33 -3.43
CA LEU A 86 16.11 7.04 -4.65
C LEU A 86 17.16 8.10 -4.90
N LEU A 87 16.82 9.37 -4.68
CA LEU A 87 17.80 10.45 -4.85
C LEU A 87 18.92 10.34 -3.81
N SER A 88 18.59 9.93 -2.61
CA SER A 88 19.61 9.76 -1.58
C SER A 88 20.60 8.66 -1.95
N ILE A 89 20.09 7.57 -2.51
CA ILE A 89 20.94 6.48 -2.97
C ILE A 89 21.86 6.96 -4.09
N GLU A 90 21.33 7.72 -5.05
CA GLU A 90 22.11 8.25 -6.14
C GLU A 90 23.21 9.19 -5.66
N ASP A 91 22.89 10.01 -4.66
CA ASP A 91 23.87 10.91 -4.09
C ASP A 91 25.01 10.15 -3.44
N GLU A 92 24.70 9.07 -2.73
CA GLU A 92 25.73 8.25 -2.12
C GLU A 92 26.60 7.58 -3.17
N GLU A 93 26.00 7.10 -4.23
CA GLU A 93 26.77 6.46 -5.30
C GLU A 93 27.63 7.45 -6.06
N ALA A 94 27.16 8.71 -6.18
CA ALA A 94 27.90 9.73 -6.87
C ALA A 94 29.15 10.17 -6.12
N GLN A 95 29.20 9.93 -4.82
CA GLN A 95 30.37 10.28 -4.01
C GLN A 95 31.37 9.15 -4.00
#